data_982bea1adafb21d141c4815504520919
#
_entry.id   982bea1adafb21d141c4815504520919
#
_cell.length_a   1.000
_cell.length_b   1.000
_cell.length_c   1.000
_cell.angle_alpha   90.00
_cell.angle_beta   90.00
_cell.angle_gamma   90.00
#
_symmetry.space_group_name_H-M   'P 1'
#
loop_
_entity.id
_entity.type
_entity.pdbx_description
1 polymer ?
#
loop_
_entity_poly.entity_id
_entity_poly.type
_entity_poly.pdbx_seq_one_letter_code
_entity_poly.pdbx_strand_id
1 'polypeptide(L)'
;MTRLIVLAGLVVIGGASLAWSQGQPPAAPNPAYFTGKVTPQQTSGVSTVRLTFDPSARTAWHSHSGGQVIIVEEGKLRVQERGKPGREFNAHEVYSTGGGVMHWHGATPDGPMTTVAVSFGTATWGDKITDVEYAAAKPK
;
A
#
# COMPACT_ATOMS: atom_id res chain seq x y z
N MET A 1 -28.42 -55.48 -38.65
CA MET A 1 -28.49 -55.05 -37.22
C MET A 1 -27.12 -54.53 -36.83
N THR A 2 -26.90 -53.18 -36.91
CA THR A 2 -25.62 -52.53 -36.69
C THR A 2 -25.65 -51.90 -35.30
N ARG A 3 -24.80 -52.36 -34.38
CA ARG A 3 -24.72 -51.87 -33.04
C ARG A 3 -23.78 -50.62 -33.00
N LEU A 4 -24.35 -49.51 -32.67
CA LEU A 4 -23.59 -48.24 -32.43
C LEU A 4 -22.98 -48.30 -31.03
N ILE A 5 -21.65 -48.25 -30.97
CA ILE A 5 -20.90 -48.12 -29.70
C ILE A 5 -20.67 -46.64 -29.46
N VAL A 6 -21.32 -46.07 -28.43
CA VAL A 6 -21.08 -44.72 -27.97
C VAL A 6 -19.93 -44.76 -26.96
N LEU A 7 -18.77 -44.23 -27.33
CA LEU A 7 -17.65 -44.00 -26.44
C LEU A 7 -17.88 -42.68 -25.65
N ALA A 8 -18.21 -42.77 -24.39
CA ALA A 8 -18.26 -41.64 -23.49
C ALA A 8 -16.82 -41.24 -23.11
N GLY A 9 -16.34 -40.14 -23.67
CA GLY A 9 -15.06 -39.55 -23.29
C GLY A 9 -15.15 -38.85 -21.92
N LEU A 10 -14.39 -39.35 -20.96
CA LEU A 10 -14.24 -38.72 -19.65
C LEU A 10 -13.30 -37.52 -19.78
N VAL A 11 -13.82 -36.28 -19.72
CA VAL A 11 -13.01 -35.08 -19.66
C VAL A 11 -12.62 -34.89 -18.19
N VAL A 12 -11.36 -35.20 -17.85
CA VAL A 12 -10.76 -34.85 -16.55
C VAL A 12 -10.36 -33.40 -16.63
N ILE A 13 -11.16 -32.50 -16.03
CA ILE A 13 -10.78 -31.12 -15.80
C ILE A 13 -9.81 -31.11 -14.63
N GLY A 14 -8.51 -31.08 -14.93
CA GLY A 14 -7.46 -30.88 -13.94
C GLY A 14 -7.58 -29.47 -13.33
N GLY A 15 -8.14 -29.37 -12.12
CA GLY A 15 -8.12 -28.16 -11.34
C GLY A 15 -6.68 -27.84 -10.93
N ALA A 16 -6.05 -26.86 -11.57
CA ALA A 16 -4.81 -26.30 -11.08
C ALA A 16 -5.12 -25.54 -9.78
N SER A 17 -4.82 -26.17 -8.64
CA SER A 17 -4.82 -25.50 -7.35
C SER A 17 -3.73 -24.43 -7.38
N LEU A 18 -4.12 -23.14 -7.45
CA LEU A 18 -3.21 -22.03 -7.18
C LEU A 18 -2.83 -22.10 -5.69
N ALA A 19 -1.77 -22.83 -5.38
CA ALA A 19 -1.13 -22.76 -4.09
C ALA A 19 -0.58 -21.33 -3.94
N TRP A 20 -1.22 -20.51 -3.13
CA TRP A 20 -0.66 -19.25 -2.66
C TRP A 20 0.63 -19.61 -1.93
N SER A 21 1.75 -19.17 -2.49
CA SER A 21 3.05 -19.29 -1.83
C SER A 21 2.98 -18.59 -0.48
N GLN A 22 2.77 -19.37 0.58
CA GLN A 22 3.03 -18.92 1.94
C GLN A 22 4.52 -18.60 1.97
N GLY A 23 4.86 -17.32 2.05
CA GLY A 23 6.25 -16.90 2.07
C GLY A 23 7.03 -17.73 3.10
N GLN A 24 8.19 -18.26 2.71
CA GLN A 24 9.05 -18.97 3.65
C GLN A 24 9.36 -18.06 4.85
N PRO A 25 9.40 -18.60 6.06
CA PRO A 25 9.83 -17.84 7.22
C PRO A 25 11.22 -17.24 6.93
N PRO A 26 11.51 -16.02 7.42
CA PRO A 26 12.81 -15.40 7.19
C PRO A 26 13.90 -16.33 7.69
N ALA A 27 14.95 -16.52 6.90
CA ALA A 27 16.11 -17.27 7.32
C ALA A 27 16.70 -16.66 8.60
N ALA A 28 17.22 -17.50 9.48
CA ALA A 28 17.91 -17.01 10.67
C ALA A 28 19.04 -16.04 10.27
N PRO A 29 19.22 -14.92 10.98
CA PRO A 29 20.29 -13.98 10.69
C PRO A 29 21.65 -14.67 10.67
N ASN A 30 22.45 -14.43 9.64
CA ASN A 30 23.83 -14.97 9.59
C ASN A 30 24.69 -14.28 10.67
N PRO A 31 25.24 -15.02 11.65
CA PRO A 31 26.03 -14.45 12.74
C PRO A 31 27.25 -13.64 12.27
N ALA A 32 27.73 -13.87 11.04
CA ALA A 32 28.83 -13.11 10.47
C ALA A 32 28.50 -11.62 10.23
N TYR A 33 27.22 -11.27 10.16
CA TYR A 33 26.76 -9.91 9.87
C TYR A 33 26.18 -9.17 11.08
N PHE A 34 26.05 -9.87 12.23
CA PHE A 34 25.40 -9.28 13.40
C PHE A 34 26.24 -9.48 14.65
N THR A 35 26.32 -8.47 15.50
CA THR A 35 26.86 -8.56 16.85
C THR A 35 25.71 -8.64 17.83
N GLY A 36 25.75 -9.62 18.74
CA GLY A 36 24.68 -9.87 19.70
C GLY A 36 23.53 -10.72 19.13
N LYS A 37 22.47 -10.88 19.92
CA LYS A 37 21.29 -11.69 19.55
C LYS A 37 20.36 -10.87 18.66
N VAL A 38 20.10 -11.35 17.45
CA VAL A 38 19.11 -10.78 16.51
C VAL A 38 18.04 -11.84 16.24
N THR A 39 16.79 -11.48 16.46
CA THR A 39 15.64 -12.35 16.20
C THR A 39 14.82 -11.76 15.04
N PRO A 40 14.78 -12.42 13.87
CA PRO A 40 13.94 -11.95 12.77
C PRO A 40 12.47 -12.22 13.09
N GLN A 41 11.62 -11.26 12.74
CA GLN A 41 10.18 -11.44 12.78
C GLN A 41 9.61 -11.10 11.41
N GLN A 42 8.89 -12.05 10.82
CA GLN A 42 8.17 -11.79 9.58
C GLN A 42 6.91 -11.02 9.87
N THR A 43 6.68 -9.93 9.13
CA THR A 43 5.46 -9.14 9.19
C THR A 43 4.55 -9.55 8.04
N SER A 44 3.37 -10.05 8.34
CA SER A 44 2.30 -10.29 7.35
C SER A 44 1.44 -9.03 7.20
N GLY A 45 0.74 -8.91 6.06
CA GLY A 45 -0.17 -7.78 5.84
C GLY A 45 0.55 -6.45 5.55
N VAL A 46 1.76 -6.50 5.01
CA VAL A 46 2.49 -5.32 4.52
C VAL A 46 2.34 -5.22 3.02
N SER A 47 1.96 -4.04 2.54
CA SER A 47 1.92 -3.68 1.13
C SER A 47 2.89 -2.53 0.87
N THR A 48 3.69 -2.64 -0.18
CA THR A 48 4.59 -1.57 -0.63
C THR A 48 4.24 -1.21 -2.06
N VAL A 49 3.97 0.08 -2.30
CA VAL A 49 3.61 0.61 -3.62
C VAL A 49 4.39 1.88 -3.91
N ARG A 50 4.99 1.96 -5.09
CA ARG A 50 5.55 3.21 -5.61
C ARG A 50 4.48 3.90 -6.44
N LEU A 51 4.13 5.14 -6.10
CA LEU A 51 3.08 5.92 -6.72
C LEU A 51 3.63 7.23 -7.26
N THR A 52 3.24 7.57 -8.50
CA THR A 52 3.46 8.89 -9.08
C THR A 52 2.11 9.60 -9.20
N PHE A 53 2.06 10.82 -8.72
CA PHE A 53 0.90 11.71 -8.73
C PHE A 53 1.16 12.89 -9.65
N ASP A 54 0.23 13.19 -10.54
CA ASP A 54 0.22 14.46 -11.25
C ASP A 54 0.00 15.64 -10.28
N PRO A 55 0.31 16.89 -10.65
CA PRO A 55 0.04 18.06 -9.82
C PRO A 55 -1.40 18.07 -9.32
N SER A 56 -1.60 18.27 -8.02
CA SER A 56 -2.90 18.23 -7.33
C SER A 56 -3.63 16.88 -7.29
N ALA A 57 -3.09 15.84 -7.91
CA ALA A 57 -3.64 14.49 -7.77
C ALA A 57 -3.52 14.00 -6.33
N ARG A 58 -4.54 13.29 -5.86
CA ARG A 58 -4.67 12.89 -4.45
C ARG A 58 -5.50 11.64 -4.27
N THR A 59 -5.31 10.98 -3.14
CA THR A 59 -6.16 9.86 -2.73
C THR A 59 -7.51 10.35 -2.21
N ALA A 60 -8.48 9.47 -2.12
CA ALA A 60 -9.65 9.65 -1.25
C ALA A 60 -9.22 9.58 0.24
N TRP A 61 -10.12 9.93 1.15
CA TRP A 61 -9.96 9.61 2.56
C TRP A 61 -9.78 8.10 2.72
N HIS A 62 -8.79 7.69 3.51
CA HIS A 62 -8.57 6.27 3.80
C HIS A 62 -7.81 6.08 5.12
N SER A 63 -7.82 4.87 5.61
CA SER A 63 -7.00 4.44 6.74
C SER A 63 -6.44 3.05 6.50
N HIS A 64 -5.39 2.71 7.21
CA HIS A 64 -4.82 1.36 7.25
C HIS A 64 -4.89 0.84 8.68
N SER A 65 -5.31 -0.40 8.88
CA SER A 65 -5.50 -0.95 10.24
C SER A 65 -4.22 -0.96 11.08
N GLY A 66 -3.06 -1.07 10.46
CA GLY A 66 -1.74 -1.03 11.11
C GLY A 66 -0.96 0.28 10.89
N GLY A 67 -1.53 1.26 10.16
CA GLY A 67 -0.87 2.51 9.81
C GLY A 67 -0.16 2.51 8.47
N GLN A 68 0.50 3.62 8.17
CA GLN A 68 1.21 3.83 6.89
C GLN A 68 2.47 4.66 7.08
N VAL A 69 3.49 4.36 6.29
CA VAL A 69 4.69 5.18 6.11
C VAL A 69 4.77 5.59 4.65
N ILE A 70 4.96 6.87 4.38
CA ILE A 70 5.15 7.42 3.03
C ILE A 70 6.50 8.11 2.95
N ILE A 71 7.35 7.64 2.06
CA ILE A 71 8.66 8.22 1.75
C ILE A 71 8.49 9.03 0.48
N VAL A 72 8.77 10.33 0.51
CA VAL A 72 8.72 11.20 -0.66
C VAL A 72 10.04 11.05 -1.43
N GLU A 73 9.99 10.48 -2.63
CA GLU A 73 11.18 10.35 -3.48
C GLU A 73 11.45 11.64 -4.28
N GLU A 74 10.37 12.22 -4.85
CA GLU A 74 10.44 13.41 -5.69
C GLU A 74 9.20 14.28 -5.46
N GLY A 75 9.34 15.59 -5.67
CA GLY A 75 8.25 16.55 -5.55
C GLY A 75 7.90 16.89 -4.11
N LYS A 76 6.62 17.18 -3.86
CA LYS A 76 6.14 17.59 -2.54
C LYS A 76 4.81 16.91 -2.21
N LEU A 77 4.77 16.21 -1.10
CA LEU A 77 3.60 15.58 -0.51
C LEU A 77 2.77 16.60 0.27
N ARG A 78 1.46 16.63 0.04
CA ARG A 78 0.48 17.21 0.97
C ARG A 78 -0.34 16.09 1.57
N VAL A 79 -0.52 16.13 2.89
CA VAL A 79 -1.28 15.14 3.65
C VAL A 79 -2.14 15.83 4.69
N GLN A 80 -3.31 15.27 4.97
CA GLN A 80 -4.14 15.71 6.09
C GLN A 80 -4.74 14.49 6.81
N GLU A 81 -4.58 14.44 8.11
CA GLU A 81 -5.34 13.56 8.98
C GLU A 81 -6.67 14.22 9.35
N ARG A 82 -7.73 13.44 9.45
CA ARG A 82 -9.08 13.97 9.75
C ARG A 82 -9.08 14.74 11.06
N GLY A 83 -9.61 15.98 11.02
CA GLY A 83 -9.64 16.87 12.17
C GLY A 83 -8.34 17.60 12.50
N LYS A 84 -7.28 17.41 11.71
CA LYS A 84 -6.00 18.11 11.89
C LYS A 84 -5.68 19.05 10.71
N PRO A 85 -4.83 20.06 10.90
CA PRO A 85 -4.30 20.86 9.80
C PRO A 85 -3.57 20.00 8.77
N GLY A 86 -3.58 20.44 7.52
CA GLY A 86 -2.75 19.85 6.49
C GLY A 86 -1.26 20.08 6.77
N ARG A 87 -0.43 19.16 6.28
CA ARG A 87 1.03 19.22 6.36
C ARG A 87 1.62 18.95 4.98
N GLU A 88 2.82 19.47 4.74
CA GLU A 88 3.59 19.21 3.53
C GLU A 88 4.96 18.63 3.89
N PHE A 89 5.45 17.77 3.00
CA PHE A 89 6.73 17.08 3.12
C PHE A 89 7.46 17.18 1.78
N ASN A 90 8.72 17.60 1.81
CA ASN A 90 9.56 17.70 0.62
C ASN A 90 10.16 16.34 0.24
N ALA A 91 10.82 16.28 -0.91
CA ALA A 91 11.61 15.10 -1.29
C ALA A 91 12.58 14.72 -0.17
N HIS A 92 12.73 13.41 0.07
CA HIS A 92 13.52 12.75 1.11
C HIS A 92 12.97 12.88 2.54
N GLU A 93 11.82 13.53 2.72
CA GLU A 93 11.10 13.51 4.00
C GLU A 93 10.13 12.32 4.08
N VAL A 94 9.75 11.97 5.30
CA VAL A 94 8.90 10.82 5.60
C VAL A 94 7.70 11.26 6.42
N TYR A 95 6.51 10.88 5.94
CA TYR A 95 5.28 10.93 6.71
C TYR A 95 4.98 9.56 7.28
N SER A 96 4.50 9.51 8.52
CA SER A 96 3.97 8.29 9.11
C SER A 96 2.71 8.55 9.91
N THR A 97 1.81 7.58 9.92
CA THR A 97 0.57 7.62 10.71
C THR A 97 0.28 6.26 11.35
N GLY A 98 -0.39 6.29 12.48
CA GLY A 98 -0.77 5.08 13.21
C GLY A 98 -1.95 4.34 12.60
N GLY A 99 -2.23 3.15 13.16
CA GLY A 99 -3.35 2.32 12.73
C GLY A 99 -4.70 3.00 12.92
N GLY A 100 -5.58 2.87 11.92
CA GLY A 100 -6.95 3.40 11.92
C GLY A 100 -7.07 4.91 11.74
N VAL A 101 -5.96 5.66 11.62
CA VAL A 101 -6.01 7.10 11.40
C VAL A 101 -6.50 7.39 9.98
N MET A 102 -7.66 8.06 9.90
CA MET A 102 -8.26 8.48 8.63
C MET A 102 -7.49 9.68 8.07
N HIS A 103 -6.93 9.54 6.87
CA HIS A 103 -6.12 10.56 6.21
C HIS A 103 -6.28 10.50 4.69
N TRP A 104 -5.79 11.51 4.02
CA TRP A 104 -5.55 11.52 2.57
C TRP A 104 -4.16 12.11 2.28
N HIS A 105 -3.62 11.81 1.13
CA HIS A 105 -2.36 12.36 0.66
C HIS A 105 -2.34 12.54 -0.85
N GLY A 106 -1.49 13.44 -1.34
CA GLY A 106 -1.35 13.72 -2.77
C GLY A 106 -0.25 14.73 -3.06
N ALA A 107 -0.03 15.02 -4.35
CA ALA A 107 0.92 16.02 -4.80
C ALA A 107 0.40 17.43 -4.51
N THR A 108 1.31 18.39 -4.23
CA THR A 108 0.97 19.82 -4.23
C THR A 108 0.67 20.30 -5.65
N PRO A 109 0.06 21.50 -5.83
CA PRO A 109 -0.16 22.07 -7.16
C PRO A 109 1.14 22.44 -7.91
N ASP A 110 2.25 22.53 -7.17
CA ASP A 110 3.53 23.05 -7.70
C ASP A 110 4.21 22.10 -8.69
N GLY A 111 3.87 20.81 -8.66
CA GLY A 111 4.46 19.82 -9.55
C GLY A 111 4.03 18.38 -9.26
N PRO A 112 4.48 17.43 -10.07
CA PRO A 112 4.25 16.00 -9.82
C PRO A 112 5.04 15.54 -8.59
N MET A 113 4.61 14.41 -8.03
CA MET A 113 5.22 13.79 -6.86
C MET A 113 5.36 12.29 -7.06
N THR A 114 6.48 11.73 -6.63
CA THR A 114 6.68 10.29 -6.54
C THR A 114 6.95 9.87 -5.10
N THR A 115 6.27 8.83 -4.64
CA THR A 115 6.39 8.29 -3.28
C THR A 115 6.50 6.78 -3.26
N VAL A 116 7.15 6.25 -2.22
CA VAL A 116 6.99 4.86 -1.79
C VAL A 116 6.11 4.84 -0.55
N ALA A 117 4.97 4.18 -0.65
CA ALA A 117 4.05 3.98 0.45
C ALA A 117 4.15 2.55 0.98
N VAL A 118 4.43 2.41 2.27
CA VAL A 118 4.42 1.14 3.01
C VAL A 118 3.21 1.14 3.93
N SER A 119 2.26 0.26 3.65
CA SER A 119 0.98 0.19 4.37
C SER A 119 0.87 -1.12 5.14
N PHE A 120 0.37 -1.03 6.36
CA PHE A 120 0.26 -2.16 7.29
C PHE A 120 -1.21 -2.52 7.52
N GLY A 121 -1.53 -3.79 7.30
CA GLY A 121 -2.88 -4.32 7.46
C GLY A 121 -3.81 -3.98 6.29
N THR A 122 -5.11 -3.90 6.57
CA THR A 122 -6.16 -3.65 5.58
C THR A 122 -6.46 -2.17 5.42
N ALA A 123 -6.74 -1.75 4.19
CA ALA A 123 -7.19 -0.39 3.89
C ALA A 123 -8.72 -0.28 4.00
N THR A 124 -9.19 0.83 4.56
CA THR A 124 -10.60 1.25 4.52
C THR A 124 -10.68 2.57 3.77
N TRP A 125 -11.51 2.62 2.72
CA TRP A 125 -11.67 3.78 1.86
C TRP A 125 -12.94 4.55 2.18
N GLY A 126 -12.86 5.89 2.14
CA GLY A 126 -13.95 6.82 2.30
C GLY A 126 -14.15 7.71 1.07
N ASP A 127 -14.73 8.88 1.28
CA ASP A 127 -15.09 9.81 0.20
C ASP A 127 -13.86 10.43 -0.46
N LYS A 128 -14.01 10.83 -1.73
CA LYS A 128 -12.99 11.61 -2.45
C LYS A 128 -12.89 13.01 -1.83
N ILE A 129 -11.68 13.55 -1.83
CA ILE A 129 -11.41 14.92 -1.42
C ILE A 129 -11.84 15.88 -2.54
N THR A 130 -12.71 16.82 -2.21
CA THR A 130 -13.10 17.90 -3.13
C THR A 130 -11.95 18.90 -3.32
N ASP A 131 -12.03 19.71 -4.37
CA ASP A 131 -11.04 20.78 -4.60
C ASP A 131 -11.05 21.83 -3.50
N VAL A 132 -12.21 22.10 -2.91
CA VAL A 132 -12.37 23.03 -1.78
C VAL A 132 -11.65 22.51 -0.53
N GLU A 133 -11.87 21.24 -0.18
CA GLU A 133 -11.19 20.60 0.96
C GLU A 133 -9.67 20.54 0.76
N TYR A 134 -9.24 20.18 -0.46
CA TYR A 134 -7.82 20.15 -0.80
C TYR A 134 -7.16 21.52 -0.68
N ALA A 135 -7.80 22.57 -1.18
CA ALA A 135 -7.29 23.94 -1.06
C ALA A 135 -7.24 24.41 0.41
N ALA A 136 -8.25 24.08 1.20
CA ALA A 136 -8.32 24.41 2.62
C ALA A 136 -7.26 23.69 3.48
N ALA A 137 -6.76 22.55 3.01
CA ALA A 137 -5.73 21.76 3.70
C ALA A 137 -4.30 22.28 3.49
N LYS A 138 -4.11 23.41 2.79
CA LYS A 138 -2.78 24.04 2.67
C LYS A 138 -2.29 24.43 4.08
N PRO A 139 -1.05 24.08 4.47
CA PRO A 139 -0.46 24.58 5.71
C PRO A 139 -0.48 26.12 5.76
N LYS A 140 -0.72 26.65 6.96
CA LYS A 140 -0.69 28.11 7.19
C LYS A 140 0.75 28.60 7.30
#